data_dde62bcaa75ce1cc47b81fd53fffd9ea
#
_entry.id   dde62bcaa75ce1cc47b81fd53fffd9ea
#
_cell.length_a   1.000
_cell.length_b   1.000
_cell.length_c   1.000
_cell.angle_alpha   90.00
_cell.angle_beta   90.00
_cell.angle_gamma   90.00
#
_symmetry.space_group_name_H-M   'P 1'
#
loop_
_entity.id
_entity.type
_entity.pdbx_description
1 polymer ?
#
loop_
_entity_poly.entity_id
_entity_poly.type
_entity_poly.pdbx_seq_one_letter_code
_entity_poly.pdbx_strand_id
1 'polypeptide(L)'
;MSPTSPNLIDFSRPDGSLCQGYFTHAGADRPGVVVLQEWWGLNAQICSIVDRFAAAGFNALAPDLFRGRVTQDPDEASHMMDGLDFAGATFQDIRGAVAYLQKVGSGPVAVMGFCMGGALTVASAVHLPEVAAAVCFYGIPPRDFADPAQIRIPFQGHFATRDTWCTPAAAGALEQAMLGAGACPEIHHYEAAHGFFNATRPQVYDPAQAELAWTRTLAFLERHL
;
A
#
# COMPACT_ATOMS: atom_id res chain seq x y z
N MET A 1 -13.47 27.67 1.67
CA MET A 1 -12.18 27.08 1.25
C MET A 1 -11.64 26.35 2.45
N SER A 2 -11.65 25.02 2.44
CA SER A 2 -10.97 24.23 3.48
C SER A 2 -9.47 24.53 3.41
N PRO A 3 -8.74 24.68 4.51
CA PRO A 3 -7.30 24.84 4.46
C PRO A 3 -6.70 23.59 3.79
N THR A 4 -6.04 23.79 2.65
CA THR A 4 -5.26 22.74 2.02
C THR A 4 -4.14 22.38 3.00
N SER A 5 -4.06 21.11 3.40
CA SER A 5 -2.94 20.62 4.20
C SER A 5 -1.63 20.94 3.45
N PRO A 6 -0.58 21.47 4.10
CA PRO A 6 0.68 21.78 3.44
C PRO A 6 1.35 20.55 2.81
N ASN A 7 0.91 19.34 3.17
CA ASN A 7 1.43 18.08 2.67
C ASN A 7 0.64 17.52 1.46
N LEU A 8 -0.46 18.18 1.05
CA LEU A 8 -1.15 17.81 -0.20
C LEU A 8 -0.39 18.40 -1.38
N ILE A 9 0.00 17.53 -2.30
CA ILE A 9 0.73 17.87 -3.52
C ILE A 9 0.02 17.33 -4.76
N ASP A 10 0.29 17.91 -5.90
CA ASP A 10 -0.02 17.35 -7.21
C ASP A 10 1.25 16.75 -7.81
N PHE A 11 1.17 15.56 -8.38
CA PHE A 11 2.26 14.92 -9.11
C PHE A 11 1.79 14.40 -10.47
N SER A 12 2.72 14.30 -11.42
CA SER A 12 2.40 13.87 -12.78
C SER A 12 2.22 12.36 -12.86
N ARG A 13 1.18 11.94 -13.55
CA ARG A 13 0.96 10.58 -14.00
C ARG A 13 1.70 10.31 -15.32
N PRO A 14 1.98 9.06 -15.71
CA PRO A 14 2.57 8.73 -17.00
C PRO A 14 1.83 9.28 -18.22
N ASP A 15 0.50 9.40 -18.16
CA ASP A 15 -0.34 9.96 -19.22
C ASP A 15 -0.29 11.51 -19.30
N GLY A 16 0.48 12.17 -18.42
CA GLY A 16 0.62 13.62 -18.34
C GLY A 16 -0.45 14.34 -17.53
N SER A 17 -1.49 13.65 -17.06
CA SER A 17 -2.46 14.21 -16.13
C SER A 17 -1.89 14.28 -14.70
N LEU A 18 -2.60 14.95 -13.80
CA LEU A 18 -2.18 15.09 -12.41
C LEU A 18 -2.96 14.13 -11.50
N CYS A 19 -2.27 13.64 -10.48
CA CYS A 19 -2.87 12.99 -9.33
C CYS A 19 -2.49 13.76 -8.08
N GLN A 20 -3.46 13.95 -7.18
CA GLN A 20 -3.18 14.52 -5.86
C GLN A 20 -2.73 13.43 -4.90
N GLY A 21 -1.89 13.78 -3.93
CA GLY A 21 -1.47 12.86 -2.88
C GLY A 21 -0.99 13.58 -1.63
N TYR A 22 -0.92 12.84 -0.53
CA TYR A 22 -0.33 13.32 0.72
C TYR A 22 1.13 12.89 0.79
N PHE A 23 2.03 13.86 0.87
CA PHE A 23 3.48 13.64 0.84
C PHE A 23 4.17 14.23 2.06
N THR A 24 5.11 13.46 2.63
CA THR A 24 6.01 13.96 3.68
C THR A 24 7.46 13.62 3.33
N HIS A 25 8.30 14.66 3.35
CA HIS A 25 9.70 14.58 2.96
C HIS A 25 10.60 14.31 4.17
N ALA A 26 11.41 13.26 4.12
CA ALA A 26 12.40 12.91 5.14
C ALA A 26 13.82 13.37 4.79
N GLY A 27 14.12 13.59 3.51
CA GLY A 27 15.43 14.03 3.02
C GLY A 27 15.70 13.65 1.57
N ALA A 28 16.59 14.39 0.90
CA ALA A 28 16.93 14.17 -0.52
C ALA A 28 17.60 12.82 -0.79
N ASP A 29 18.34 12.28 0.19
CA ASP A 29 19.07 11.01 0.05
C ASP A 29 18.33 9.84 0.72
N ARG A 30 17.01 9.98 0.93
CA ARG A 30 16.20 8.95 1.59
C ARG A 30 15.43 8.11 0.58
N PRO A 31 15.27 6.80 0.85
CA PRO A 31 14.43 5.93 0.02
C PRO A 31 12.95 6.33 0.11
N GLY A 32 12.16 5.86 -0.86
CA GLY A 32 10.76 6.19 -0.97
C GLY A 32 9.81 5.05 -0.58
N VAL A 33 8.64 5.42 -0.03
CA VAL A 33 7.52 4.48 0.22
C VAL A 33 6.23 5.08 -0.31
N VAL A 34 5.61 4.42 -1.28
CA VAL A 34 4.22 4.72 -1.69
C VAL A 34 3.29 3.97 -0.76
N VAL A 35 2.35 4.69 -0.12
CA VAL A 35 1.39 4.14 0.84
C VAL A 35 -0.01 4.12 0.21
N LEU A 36 -0.58 2.94 0.01
CA LEU A 36 -1.88 2.78 -0.65
C LEU A 36 -3.01 2.63 0.35
N GLN A 37 -4.04 3.44 0.14
CA GLN A 37 -5.22 3.54 0.98
C GLN A 37 -6.09 2.28 0.98
N GLU A 38 -6.87 2.13 2.03
CA GLU A 38 -8.02 1.21 2.04
C GLU A 38 -9.18 1.79 1.21
N TRP A 39 -10.28 1.08 1.11
CA TRP A 39 -11.51 1.52 0.41
C TRP A 39 -12.19 2.76 1.02
N TRP A 40 -11.68 3.27 2.16
CA TRP A 40 -12.19 4.46 2.84
C TRP A 40 -11.72 5.79 2.22
N GLY A 41 -10.79 5.76 1.29
CA GLY A 41 -10.15 6.95 0.69
C GLY A 41 -8.87 7.38 1.41
N LEU A 42 -8.26 8.45 0.92
CA LEU A 42 -7.08 9.08 1.51
C LEU A 42 -7.49 9.85 2.78
N ASN A 43 -7.71 9.12 3.85
CA ASN A 43 -8.17 9.64 5.13
C ASN A 43 -7.03 9.95 6.11
N ALA A 44 -7.36 10.48 7.30
CA ALA A 44 -6.38 10.82 8.33
C ALA A 44 -5.53 9.62 8.80
N GLN A 45 -6.07 8.39 8.77
CA GLN A 45 -5.32 7.17 9.11
C GLN A 45 -4.16 6.97 8.13
N ILE A 46 -4.42 7.05 6.83
CA ILE A 46 -3.39 6.89 5.79
C ILE A 46 -2.37 8.02 5.86
N CYS A 47 -2.81 9.27 6.03
CA CYS A 47 -1.91 10.41 6.22
C CYS A 47 -0.98 10.20 7.43
N SER A 48 -1.51 9.68 8.55
CA SER A 48 -0.69 9.40 9.73
C SER A 48 0.36 8.31 9.50
N ILE A 49 0.08 7.33 8.63
CA ILE A 49 1.04 6.29 8.24
C ILE A 49 2.16 6.90 7.38
N VAL A 50 1.82 7.80 6.45
CA VAL A 50 2.83 8.57 5.67
C VAL A 50 3.75 9.35 6.60
N ASP A 51 3.20 10.05 7.61
CA ASP A 51 3.99 10.80 8.58
C ASP A 51 4.88 9.88 9.45
N ARG A 52 4.38 8.69 9.82
CA ARG A 52 5.19 7.68 10.55
C ARG A 52 6.37 7.19 9.71
N PHE A 53 6.21 6.98 8.40
CA PHE A 53 7.32 6.63 7.52
C PHE A 53 8.34 7.76 7.41
N ALA A 54 7.89 8.99 7.28
CA ALA A 54 8.79 10.14 7.26
C ALA A 54 9.60 10.26 8.56
N ALA A 55 8.96 10.05 9.72
CA ALA A 55 9.64 9.99 11.02
C ALA A 55 10.64 8.82 11.12
N ALA A 56 10.40 7.72 10.39
CA ALA A 56 11.31 6.58 10.28
C ALA A 56 12.42 6.77 9.21
N GLY A 57 12.45 7.92 8.51
CA GLY A 57 13.51 8.27 7.57
C GLY A 57 13.22 7.91 6.10
N PHE A 58 11.97 7.68 5.71
CA PHE A 58 11.57 7.42 4.33
C PHE A 58 10.81 8.62 3.76
N ASN A 59 11.07 8.99 2.51
CA ASN A 59 10.16 9.88 1.77
C ASN A 59 8.86 9.12 1.50
N ALA A 60 7.71 9.61 1.96
CA ALA A 60 6.47 8.86 1.88
C ALA A 60 5.37 9.63 1.16
N LEU A 61 4.67 8.96 0.23
CA LEU A 61 3.60 9.53 -0.58
C LEU A 61 2.41 8.58 -0.64
N ALA A 62 1.23 9.04 -0.28
CA ALA A 62 -0.03 8.34 -0.52
C ALA A 62 -0.80 9.03 -1.65
N PRO A 63 -0.95 8.39 -2.84
CA PRO A 63 -1.79 8.92 -3.91
C PRO A 63 -3.26 8.88 -3.51
N ASP A 64 -4.03 9.89 -3.90
CA ASP A 64 -5.48 9.90 -3.71
C ASP A 64 -6.17 9.16 -4.87
N LEU A 65 -6.44 7.89 -4.66
CA LEU A 65 -7.05 7.03 -5.68
C LEU A 65 -8.54 7.34 -5.93
N PHE A 66 -9.18 8.04 -4.99
CA PHE A 66 -10.61 8.38 -5.08
C PHE A 66 -10.89 9.86 -5.36
N ARG A 67 -9.86 10.64 -5.72
CA ARG A 67 -9.99 12.04 -6.16
C ARG A 67 -10.72 12.92 -5.14
N GLY A 68 -10.30 12.88 -3.89
CA GLY A 68 -10.82 13.67 -2.78
C GLY A 68 -12.00 13.03 -2.06
N ARG A 69 -12.48 11.86 -2.50
CA ARG A 69 -13.59 11.17 -1.82
C ARG A 69 -13.09 10.35 -0.64
N VAL A 70 -13.71 10.57 0.52
CA VAL A 70 -13.45 9.84 1.77
C VAL A 70 -14.78 9.50 2.41
N THR A 71 -14.94 8.29 2.89
CA THR A 71 -16.16 7.85 3.58
C THR A 71 -15.87 7.02 4.81
N GLN A 72 -16.86 6.89 5.69
CA GLN A 72 -16.90 5.93 6.80
C GLN A 72 -18.06 4.93 6.65
N ASP A 73 -18.87 5.11 5.63
CA ASP A 73 -20.00 4.25 5.30
C ASP A 73 -19.53 3.08 4.43
N PRO A 74 -19.78 1.81 4.85
CA PRO A 74 -19.32 0.63 4.09
C PRO A 74 -19.96 0.48 2.72
N ASP A 75 -21.24 0.88 2.56
CA ASP A 75 -21.93 0.76 1.28
C ASP A 75 -21.36 1.76 0.28
N GLU A 76 -21.09 3.00 0.72
CA GLU A 76 -20.42 4.00 -0.09
C GLU A 76 -18.99 3.57 -0.43
N ALA A 77 -18.24 3.03 0.53
CA ALA A 77 -16.88 2.53 0.31
C ALA A 77 -16.84 1.40 -0.75
N SER A 78 -17.83 0.49 -0.70
CA SER A 78 -17.99 -0.57 -1.69
C SER A 78 -18.21 0.02 -3.09
N HIS A 79 -19.11 0.96 -3.23
CA HIS A 79 -19.38 1.63 -4.52
C HIS A 79 -18.14 2.38 -5.04
N MET A 80 -17.37 3.03 -4.15
CA MET A 80 -16.13 3.71 -4.53
C MET A 80 -15.08 2.73 -5.04
N MET A 81 -14.93 1.58 -4.37
CA MET A 81 -14.00 0.53 -4.77
C MET A 81 -14.42 -0.14 -6.08
N ASP A 82 -15.71 -0.46 -6.25
CA ASP A 82 -16.25 -1.06 -7.46
C ASP A 82 -16.10 -0.14 -8.68
N GLY A 83 -16.14 1.18 -8.47
CA GLY A 83 -15.93 2.19 -9.51
C GLY A 83 -14.47 2.53 -9.78
N LEU A 84 -13.50 1.97 -9.04
CA LEU A 84 -12.09 2.24 -9.25
C LEU A 84 -11.57 1.52 -10.49
N ASP A 85 -10.95 2.24 -11.40
CA ASP A 85 -10.12 1.67 -12.45
C ASP A 85 -8.81 1.16 -11.85
N PHE A 86 -8.76 -0.12 -11.48
CA PHE A 86 -7.58 -0.77 -10.88
C PHE A 86 -6.36 -0.72 -11.81
N ALA A 87 -6.56 -0.83 -13.12
CA ALA A 87 -5.47 -0.70 -14.09
C ALA A 87 -4.95 0.75 -14.14
N GLY A 88 -5.83 1.74 -14.23
CA GLY A 88 -5.48 3.15 -14.15
C GLY A 88 -4.80 3.51 -12.82
N ALA A 89 -5.30 3.00 -11.70
CA ALA A 89 -4.66 3.19 -10.39
C ALA A 89 -3.23 2.61 -10.38
N THR A 90 -3.02 1.41 -10.91
CA THR A 90 -1.70 0.76 -10.94
C THR A 90 -0.75 1.46 -11.92
N PHE A 91 -1.15 1.58 -13.19
CA PHE A 91 -0.26 2.03 -14.26
C PHE A 91 -0.12 3.55 -14.37
N GLN A 92 -1.00 4.31 -13.74
CA GLN A 92 -0.96 5.78 -13.79
C GLN A 92 -0.71 6.38 -12.40
N ASP A 93 -1.58 6.18 -11.42
CA ASP A 93 -1.48 6.86 -10.13
C ASP A 93 -0.28 6.35 -9.31
N ILE A 94 -0.18 5.04 -9.11
CA ILE A 94 0.89 4.44 -8.31
C ILE A 94 2.23 4.59 -9.03
N ARG A 95 2.28 4.34 -10.33
CA ARG A 95 3.49 4.52 -11.13
C ARG A 95 3.97 5.98 -11.12
N GLY A 96 3.05 6.94 -11.21
CA GLY A 96 3.35 8.36 -11.07
C GLY A 96 3.91 8.72 -9.69
N ALA A 97 3.34 8.14 -8.61
CA ALA A 97 3.84 8.31 -7.26
C ALA A 97 5.25 7.73 -7.06
N VAL A 98 5.53 6.55 -7.63
CA VAL A 98 6.89 5.96 -7.64
C VAL A 98 7.87 6.88 -8.36
N ALA A 99 7.52 7.36 -9.57
CA ALA A 99 8.37 8.26 -10.34
C ALA A 99 8.62 9.60 -9.61
N TYR A 100 7.60 10.13 -8.92
CA TYR A 100 7.75 11.32 -8.09
C TYR A 100 8.76 11.11 -6.96
N LEU A 101 8.64 10.00 -6.20
CA LEU A 101 9.54 9.68 -5.10
C LEU A 101 10.97 9.44 -5.58
N GLN A 102 11.17 8.79 -6.73
CA GLN A 102 12.50 8.62 -7.35
C GLN A 102 13.14 9.96 -7.77
N LYS A 103 12.32 10.96 -8.06
CA LYS A 103 12.80 12.31 -8.44
C LYS A 103 13.16 13.16 -7.22
N VAL A 104 12.43 13.04 -6.11
CA VAL A 104 12.64 13.86 -4.90
C VAL A 104 13.62 13.23 -3.92
N GLY A 105 13.82 11.91 -4.01
CA GLY A 105 14.84 11.15 -3.28
C GLY A 105 15.85 10.56 -4.25
N SER A 106 16.91 9.96 -3.73
CA SER A 106 17.95 9.27 -4.54
C SER A 106 17.93 7.76 -4.39
N GLY A 107 17.09 7.24 -3.49
CA GLY A 107 17.00 5.83 -3.15
C GLY A 107 15.92 5.06 -3.92
N PRO A 108 15.91 3.73 -3.75
CA PRO A 108 14.86 2.87 -4.27
C PRO A 108 13.50 3.19 -3.65
N VAL A 109 12.41 2.77 -4.31
CA VAL A 109 11.04 3.03 -3.87
C VAL A 109 10.30 1.71 -3.65
N ALA A 110 9.73 1.53 -2.47
CA ALA A 110 8.79 0.46 -2.18
C ALA A 110 7.34 0.91 -2.36
N VAL A 111 6.46 -0.05 -2.60
CA VAL A 111 5.00 0.14 -2.54
C VAL A 111 4.45 -0.69 -1.39
N MET A 112 3.61 -0.07 -0.56
CA MET A 112 2.85 -0.79 0.46
C MET A 112 1.40 -0.35 0.48
N GLY A 113 0.51 -1.20 0.99
CA GLY A 113 -0.89 -0.84 1.07
C GLY A 113 -1.74 -1.79 1.89
N PHE A 114 -2.95 -1.34 2.19
CA PHE A 114 -3.90 -1.99 3.11
C PHE A 114 -5.19 -2.37 2.38
N CYS A 115 -5.73 -3.57 2.59
CA CYS A 115 -6.99 -4.02 2.01
C CYS A 115 -6.99 -3.88 0.47
N MET A 116 -7.84 -3.04 -0.11
CA MET A 116 -7.80 -2.66 -1.53
C MET A 116 -6.39 -2.21 -1.95
N GLY A 117 -5.73 -1.38 -1.15
CA GLY A 117 -4.34 -0.95 -1.38
C GLY A 117 -3.34 -2.11 -1.27
N GLY A 118 -3.61 -3.13 -0.45
CA GLY A 118 -2.82 -4.37 -0.41
C GLY A 118 -2.92 -5.14 -1.73
N ALA A 119 -4.10 -5.24 -2.31
CA ALA A 119 -4.30 -5.84 -3.63
C ALA A 119 -3.57 -5.06 -4.73
N LEU A 120 -3.62 -3.72 -4.70
CA LEU A 120 -2.86 -2.85 -5.61
C LEU A 120 -1.35 -2.95 -5.39
N THR A 121 -0.89 -3.25 -4.17
CA THR A 121 0.54 -3.53 -3.88
C THR A 121 1.01 -4.80 -4.58
N VAL A 122 0.22 -5.87 -4.53
CA VAL A 122 0.51 -7.11 -5.29
C VAL A 122 0.55 -6.82 -6.80
N ALA A 123 -0.42 -6.05 -7.31
CA ALA A 123 -0.46 -5.65 -8.71
C ALA A 123 0.79 -4.82 -9.11
N SER A 124 1.19 -3.88 -8.25
CA SER A 124 2.39 -3.08 -8.45
C SER A 124 3.66 -3.94 -8.48
N ALA A 125 3.76 -4.93 -7.59
CA ALA A 125 4.90 -5.86 -7.55
C ALA A 125 5.00 -6.75 -8.80
N VAL A 126 3.87 -7.03 -9.47
CA VAL A 126 3.81 -7.80 -10.71
C VAL A 126 4.13 -6.94 -11.93
N HIS A 127 3.58 -5.71 -11.99
CA HIS A 127 3.51 -4.94 -13.22
C HIS A 127 4.48 -3.77 -13.30
N LEU A 128 5.02 -3.28 -12.18
CA LEU A 128 5.86 -2.08 -12.14
C LEU A 128 7.32 -2.46 -11.84
N PRO A 129 8.17 -2.62 -12.88
CA PRO A 129 9.57 -3.02 -12.71
C PRO A 129 10.42 -2.00 -11.96
N GLU A 130 9.95 -0.75 -11.84
CA GLU A 130 10.59 0.32 -11.08
C GLU A 130 10.38 0.22 -9.57
N VAL A 131 9.50 -0.67 -9.08
CA VAL A 131 9.27 -0.93 -7.65
C VAL A 131 10.36 -1.84 -7.12
N ALA A 132 11.05 -1.42 -6.05
CA ALA A 132 12.17 -2.15 -5.47
C ALA A 132 11.75 -3.22 -4.43
N ALA A 133 10.67 -2.99 -3.70
CA ALA A 133 10.13 -3.90 -2.70
C ALA A 133 8.62 -3.67 -2.51
N ALA A 134 7.91 -4.67 -2.00
CA ALA A 134 6.47 -4.56 -1.78
C ALA A 134 6.06 -5.10 -0.40
N VAL A 135 5.15 -4.38 0.28
CA VAL A 135 4.59 -4.80 1.58
C VAL A 135 3.06 -4.79 1.51
N CYS A 136 2.46 -5.96 1.55
CA CYS A 136 1.02 -6.15 1.42
C CYS A 136 0.35 -6.41 2.76
N PHE A 137 -0.64 -5.60 3.13
CA PHE A 137 -1.51 -5.86 4.27
C PHE A 137 -2.88 -6.33 3.79
N TYR A 138 -3.22 -7.56 4.14
CA TYR A 138 -4.54 -8.20 3.98
C TYR A 138 -5.28 -7.85 2.67
N GLY A 139 -4.59 -7.90 1.52
CA GLY A 139 -5.20 -7.65 0.21
C GLY A 139 -4.58 -8.51 -0.89
N ILE A 140 -5.42 -9.15 -1.70
CA ILE A 140 -4.98 -10.00 -2.84
C ILE A 140 -5.89 -9.67 -4.02
N PRO A 141 -5.33 -9.28 -5.18
CA PRO A 141 -6.11 -9.02 -6.39
C PRO A 141 -6.55 -10.33 -7.05
N PRO A 142 -7.53 -10.29 -7.97
CA PRO A 142 -7.82 -11.38 -8.87
C PRO A 142 -6.55 -11.81 -9.64
N ARG A 143 -6.36 -13.13 -9.77
CA ARG A 143 -5.13 -13.69 -10.37
C ARG A 143 -4.97 -13.35 -11.84
N ASP A 144 -6.05 -13.17 -12.57
CA ASP A 144 -6.07 -12.74 -13.96
C ASP A 144 -5.60 -11.29 -14.14
N PHE A 145 -5.74 -10.45 -13.10
CA PHE A 145 -5.19 -9.10 -13.09
C PHE A 145 -3.71 -9.09 -12.67
N ALA A 146 -3.34 -9.83 -11.61
CA ALA A 146 -1.95 -9.90 -11.16
C ALA A 146 -1.64 -11.27 -10.54
N ASP A 147 -0.92 -12.12 -11.29
CA ASP A 147 -0.49 -13.44 -10.80
C ASP A 147 0.72 -13.31 -9.86
N PRO A 148 0.61 -13.66 -8.56
CA PRO A 148 1.71 -13.60 -7.61
C PRO A 148 2.94 -14.42 -8.04
N ALA A 149 2.76 -15.44 -8.88
CA ALA A 149 3.85 -16.22 -9.45
C ALA A 149 4.79 -15.39 -10.34
N GLN A 150 4.41 -14.16 -10.71
CA GLN A 150 5.24 -13.25 -11.50
C GLN A 150 6.06 -12.26 -10.65
N ILE A 151 5.84 -12.18 -9.34
CA ILE A 151 6.60 -11.29 -8.46
C ILE A 151 8.07 -11.74 -8.41
N ARG A 152 9.00 -10.80 -8.64
CA ARG A 152 10.47 -11.04 -8.65
C ARG A 152 11.23 -10.15 -7.68
N ILE A 153 10.54 -9.21 -7.03
CA ILE A 153 11.10 -8.28 -6.05
C ILE A 153 10.89 -8.83 -4.64
N PRO A 154 11.65 -8.36 -3.63
CA PRO A 154 11.35 -8.63 -2.23
C PRO A 154 9.90 -8.31 -1.89
N PHE A 155 9.25 -9.26 -1.23
CA PHE A 155 7.83 -9.16 -0.89
C PHE A 155 7.58 -9.57 0.56
N GLN A 156 6.87 -8.74 1.30
CA GLN A 156 6.37 -9.06 2.63
C GLN A 156 4.85 -8.99 2.67
N GLY A 157 4.20 -9.98 3.29
CA GLY A 157 2.76 -10.05 3.46
C GLY A 157 2.34 -10.14 4.92
N HIS A 158 1.31 -9.40 5.30
CA HIS A 158 0.70 -9.37 6.64
C HIS A 158 -0.77 -9.75 6.55
N PHE A 159 -1.13 -10.95 7.02
CA PHE A 159 -2.47 -11.50 6.88
C PHE A 159 -3.06 -11.88 8.24
N ALA A 160 -4.37 -11.70 8.39
CA ALA A 160 -5.08 -12.03 9.62
C ALA A 160 -5.68 -13.45 9.57
N THR A 161 -5.64 -14.19 10.69
CA THR A 161 -6.15 -15.58 10.75
C THR A 161 -7.67 -15.65 10.79
N ARG A 162 -8.36 -14.56 11.18
CA ARG A 162 -9.82 -14.44 11.23
C ARG A 162 -10.38 -13.53 10.15
N ASP A 163 -9.69 -13.45 8.99
CA ASP A 163 -10.10 -12.64 7.86
C ASP A 163 -11.08 -13.42 6.97
N THR A 164 -12.23 -12.80 6.69
CA THR A 164 -13.28 -13.37 5.83
C THR A 164 -13.24 -12.79 4.41
N TRP A 165 -12.43 -11.77 4.16
CA TRP A 165 -12.22 -11.14 2.85
C TRP A 165 -10.95 -11.67 2.20
N CYS A 166 -9.81 -11.38 2.80
CA CYS A 166 -8.52 -11.94 2.41
C CYS A 166 -8.25 -13.17 3.25
N THR A 167 -8.93 -14.27 2.94
CA THR A 167 -8.95 -15.46 3.80
C THR A 167 -7.56 -16.06 3.97
N PRO A 168 -7.30 -16.80 5.07
CA PRO A 168 -6.05 -17.54 5.27
C PRO A 168 -5.73 -18.50 4.11
N ALA A 169 -6.75 -19.08 3.48
CA ALA A 169 -6.58 -19.92 2.30
C ALA A 169 -6.07 -19.12 1.08
N ALA A 170 -6.58 -17.91 0.88
CA ALA A 170 -6.12 -17.03 -0.20
C ALA A 170 -4.68 -16.55 0.05
N ALA A 171 -4.34 -16.20 1.29
CA ALA A 171 -2.96 -15.85 1.68
C ALA A 171 -1.99 -17.00 1.46
N GLY A 172 -2.37 -18.23 1.84
CA GLY A 172 -1.58 -19.43 1.58
C GLY A 172 -1.42 -19.72 0.08
N ALA A 173 -2.45 -19.50 -0.73
CA ALA A 173 -2.37 -19.68 -2.18
C ALA A 173 -1.41 -18.67 -2.84
N LEU A 174 -1.41 -17.40 -2.38
CA LEU A 174 -0.44 -16.38 -2.81
C LEU A 174 0.99 -16.84 -2.48
N GLU A 175 1.25 -17.23 -1.23
CA GLU A 175 2.55 -17.71 -0.79
C GLU A 175 3.03 -18.90 -1.63
N GLN A 176 2.20 -19.92 -1.84
CA GLN A 176 2.52 -21.10 -2.62
C GLN A 176 2.79 -20.77 -4.09
N ALA A 177 2.06 -19.82 -4.68
CA ALA A 177 2.31 -19.36 -6.04
C ALA A 177 3.69 -18.71 -6.18
N MET A 178 4.09 -17.87 -5.21
CA MET A 178 5.40 -17.23 -5.19
C MET A 178 6.53 -18.24 -4.97
N LEU A 179 6.39 -19.13 -3.98
CA LEU A 179 7.36 -20.20 -3.69
C LEU A 179 7.54 -21.14 -4.88
N GLY A 180 6.45 -21.54 -5.53
CA GLY A 180 6.45 -22.38 -6.72
C GLY A 180 7.15 -21.73 -7.94
N ALA A 181 7.23 -20.40 -7.95
CA ALA A 181 7.95 -19.61 -8.96
C ALA A 181 9.39 -19.27 -8.57
N GLY A 182 9.87 -19.80 -7.43
CA GLY A 182 11.23 -19.59 -6.93
C GLY A 182 11.45 -18.28 -6.17
N ALA A 183 10.40 -17.54 -5.86
CA ALA A 183 10.48 -16.39 -4.97
C ALA A 183 10.47 -16.83 -3.48
N CYS A 184 10.98 -15.99 -2.59
CA CYS A 184 11.02 -16.23 -1.15
C CYS A 184 10.32 -15.09 -0.40
N PRO A 185 8.97 -15.06 -0.37
CA PRO A 185 8.24 -14.02 0.34
C PRO A 185 8.35 -14.18 1.86
N GLU A 186 8.31 -13.07 2.60
CA GLU A 186 8.13 -13.04 4.05
C GLU A 186 6.64 -12.95 4.38
N ILE A 187 5.99 -14.05 4.72
CA ILE A 187 4.56 -14.05 5.05
C ILE A 187 4.35 -14.16 6.56
N HIS A 188 3.59 -13.24 7.11
CA HIS A 188 3.27 -13.17 8.53
C HIS A 188 1.77 -13.29 8.76
N HIS A 189 1.39 -14.16 9.71
CA HIS A 189 0.01 -14.36 10.14
C HIS A 189 -0.21 -13.79 11.54
N TYR A 190 -1.37 -13.15 11.75
CA TYR A 190 -1.74 -12.46 12.99
C TYR A 190 -3.09 -12.97 13.51
N GLU A 191 -3.18 -13.23 14.80
CA GLU A 191 -4.44 -13.60 15.48
C GLU A 191 -5.40 -12.40 15.56
N ALA A 192 -5.83 -11.91 14.40
CA ALA A 192 -6.61 -10.69 14.23
C ALA A 192 -7.70 -10.85 13.17
N ALA A 193 -8.52 -9.83 12.99
CA ALA A 193 -9.52 -9.71 11.91
C ALA A 193 -8.99 -8.86 10.75
N HIS A 194 -9.73 -8.84 9.62
CA HIS A 194 -9.46 -7.92 8.51
C HIS A 194 -9.41 -6.47 8.97
N GLY A 195 -8.41 -5.71 8.52
CA GLY A 195 -8.27 -4.30 8.91
C GLY A 195 -7.65 -4.08 10.29
N PHE A 196 -6.98 -5.07 10.89
CA PHE A 196 -6.40 -4.99 12.23
C PHE A 196 -5.41 -3.85 12.45
N PHE A 197 -4.87 -3.28 11.39
CA PHE A 197 -3.93 -2.15 11.46
C PHE A 197 -4.65 -0.78 11.53
N ASN A 198 -5.95 -0.71 11.25
CA ASN A 198 -6.68 0.55 11.15
C ASN A 198 -7.16 1.04 12.52
N ALA A 199 -6.42 1.98 13.13
CA ALA A 199 -6.72 2.55 14.45
C ALA A 199 -8.03 3.37 14.50
N THR A 200 -8.59 3.77 13.34
CA THR A 200 -9.89 4.47 13.29
C THR A 200 -11.09 3.53 13.35
N ARG A 201 -10.83 2.20 13.36
CA ARG A 201 -11.86 1.16 13.41
C ARG A 201 -11.70 0.28 14.66
N PRO A 202 -12.13 0.75 15.83
CA PRO A 202 -11.86 0.08 17.12
C PRO A 202 -12.44 -1.35 17.20
N GLN A 203 -13.42 -1.68 16.37
CA GLN A 203 -14.02 -3.03 16.32
C GLN A 203 -13.11 -4.10 15.71
N VAL A 204 -12.10 -3.71 14.94
CA VAL A 204 -11.14 -4.62 14.26
C VAL A 204 -9.69 -4.30 14.59
N TYR A 205 -9.40 -3.09 15.08
CA TYR A 205 -8.05 -2.66 15.42
C TYR A 205 -7.46 -3.50 16.55
N ASP A 206 -6.29 -4.07 16.30
CA ASP A 206 -5.50 -4.76 17.31
C ASP A 206 -4.15 -4.05 17.47
N PRO A 207 -3.97 -3.23 18.51
CA PRO A 207 -2.77 -2.41 18.66
C PRO A 207 -1.49 -3.25 18.79
N ALA A 208 -1.55 -4.42 19.42
CA ALA A 208 -0.38 -5.27 19.58
C ALA A 208 0.06 -5.90 18.25
N GLN A 209 -0.91 -6.42 17.47
CA GLN A 209 -0.61 -6.99 16.16
C GLN A 209 -0.21 -5.89 15.15
N ALA A 210 -0.83 -4.72 15.22
CA ALA A 210 -0.48 -3.58 14.36
C ALA A 210 0.95 -3.10 14.61
N GLU A 211 1.37 -2.98 15.87
CA GLU A 211 2.74 -2.57 16.22
C GLU A 211 3.78 -3.63 15.83
N LEU A 212 3.47 -4.91 16.02
CA LEU A 212 4.32 -6.01 15.58
C LEU A 212 4.49 -6.00 14.04
N ALA A 213 3.38 -5.80 13.31
CA ALA A 213 3.40 -5.70 11.85
C ALA A 213 4.18 -4.47 11.37
N TRP A 214 4.03 -3.33 12.06
CA TRP A 214 4.80 -2.12 11.77
C TRP A 214 6.30 -2.33 11.93
N THR A 215 6.72 -2.91 13.07
CA THR A 215 8.13 -3.22 13.34
C THR A 215 8.73 -4.14 12.27
N ARG A 216 7.99 -5.17 11.85
CA ARG A 216 8.41 -6.09 10.78
C ARG A 216 8.53 -5.37 9.42
N THR A 217 7.57 -4.48 9.12
CA THR A 217 7.57 -3.66 7.90
C THR A 217 8.81 -2.78 7.84
N LEU A 218 9.14 -2.06 8.92
CA LEU A 218 10.33 -1.20 8.94
C LEU A 218 11.61 -2.02 8.76
N ALA A 219 11.76 -3.12 9.51
CA ALA A 219 12.93 -3.99 9.40
C ALA A 219 13.07 -4.61 8.00
N PHE A 220 11.97 -4.92 7.32
CA PHE A 220 11.97 -5.39 5.94
C PHE A 220 12.43 -4.29 4.97
N LEU A 221 11.85 -3.10 5.07
CA LEU A 221 12.20 -1.97 4.20
C LEU A 221 13.66 -1.53 4.38
N GLU A 222 14.17 -1.48 5.62
CA GLU A 222 15.59 -1.16 5.91
C GLU A 222 16.58 -2.17 5.30
N ARG A 223 16.16 -3.42 5.07
CA ARG A 223 17.02 -4.43 4.41
C ARG A 223 17.00 -4.34 2.90
N HIS A 224 15.94 -3.76 2.30
CA HIS A 224 15.72 -3.84 0.86
C HIS A 224 15.72 -2.49 0.15
N LEU A 225 15.76 -1.37 0.88
CA LEU A 225 15.88 -0.01 0.37
C LEU A 225 17.16 0.67 0.85
#